data_7391f09e68aa5e2a7bac0acb18845e6e
#
_entry.id   7391f09e68aa5e2a7bac0acb18845e6e
#
_cell.length_a   1.000
_cell.length_b   1.000
_cell.length_c   1.000
_cell.angle_alpha   90.00
_cell.angle_beta   90.00
_cell.angle_gamma   90.00
#
_symmetry.space_group_name_H-M   'P 1'
#
loop_
_entity.id
_entity.type
_entity.pdbx_description
1 polymer ?
#
loop_
_entity_poly.entity_id
_entity_poly.type
_entity_poly.pdbx_seq_one_letter_code
_entity_poly.pdbx_strand_id
1 'polypeptide(L)'
;MNFATQKSCHVVAFDTSTDMLACATARVVLDSPTSIDAEKESSLPQNASFKVVDVHAQDHLCRRRANVELVNTMLSCLDSAHTSLDAVDAVIVGRGPGSFTGVRIGIATAKGLSCGMSKKLYGVSTLDSVAWNMWLQGVRGRVAVVADAMRKEVYPGIYDLTEEGALRTFALERVVKADVAVQEFCARADKDELLFSGDAFTKYLDLFKGAGLTRIADESLWHPSGSGLIQAYVYALAHNQLKSGDPALVLPVYTRLSDAEEHERQRLGMKEPAQVQTTGVNDELAGLHCQLRPMSVNDVQSVCALEKACHDQTHHTPWTEQMFADELSQPNRSWWVAHDEADIIGFAGAVLSGDEFQISDIAVAQARRRNHIGERLLERVAYDGQMYGCTSVSLEVEADNAPACALYNKLGFTRIATRKDYYGKGHDAFVLRAALPLDTTLLHKKEQARPAASVRPWPI
;
A
#
# COMPACT_ATOMS: atom_id res chain seq x y z
N MET A 1 -16.40 -4.80 12.73
CA MET A 1 -17.85 -4.74 12.52
C MET A 1 -18.39 -6.11 12.82
N ASN A 2 -19.42 -6.22 13.62
CA ASN A 2 -20.00 -7.54 13.91
C ASN A 2 -21.18 -7.78 12.96
N PHE A 3 -20.90 -8.17 11.71
CA PHE A 3 -21.93 -8.59 10.74
C PHE A 3 -22.64 -9.87 11.12
N ALA A 4 -22.16 -10.59 12.16
CA ALA A 4 -22.85 -11.77 12.68
C ALA A 4 -24.20 -11.42 13.34
N THR A 5 -24.33 -10.21 13.87
CA THR A 5 -25.55 -9.72 14.53
C THR A 5 -26.31 -8.67 13.71
N GLN A 6 -25.64 -7.92 12.87
CA GLN A 6 -26.21 -6.88 12.00
C GLN A 6 -26.01 -7.22 10.53
N LYS A 7 -27.09 -7.52 9.79
CA LYS A 7 -27.04 -7.81 8.35
C LYS A 7 -26.72 -6.60 7.48
N SER A 8 -26.69 -5.41 8.03
CA SER A 8 -26.36 -4.16 7.32
C SER A 8 -25.65 -3.17 8.23
N CYS A 9 -24.87 -2.28 7.63
CA CYS A 9 -24.08 -1.27 8.30
C CYS A 9 -24.22 0.06 7.55
N HIS A 10 -24.51 1.14 8.26
CA HIS A 10 -24.51 2.49 7.73
C HIS A 10 -23.10 3.06 7.75
N VAL A 11 -22.65 3.58 6.63
CA VAL A 11 -21.32 4.17 6.49
C VAL A 11 -21.43 5.61 5.97
N VAL A 12 -20.50 6.45 6.41
CA VAL A 12 -20.25 7.77 5.83
C VAL A 12 -18.81 7.81 5.33
N ALA A 13 -18.61 8.31 4.11
CA ALA A 13 -17.32 8.39 3.46
C ALA A 13 -17.04 9.82 2.98
N PHE A 14 -15.78 10.28 3.10
CA PHE A 14 -15.37 11.55 2.52
C PHE A 14 -13.88 11.61 2.21
N ASP A 15 -13.54 12.43 1.22
CA ASP A 15 -12.16 12.74 0.82
C ASP A 15 -11.99 14.25 0.59
N THR A 16 -10.90 14.78 1.10
CA THR A 16 -10.53 16.20 1.01
C THR A 16 -9.11 16.37 0.44
N SER A 17 -8.55 15.31 -0.14
CA SER A 17 -7.16 15.27 -0.61
C SER A 17 -6.94 16.00 -1.94
N THR A 18 -8.00 16.34 -2.66
CA THR A 18 -7.99 17.08 -3.92
C THR A 18 -8.78 18.39 -3.80
N ASP A 19 -8.90 19.14 -4.89
CA ASP A 19 -9.81 20.30 -4.96
C ASP A 19 -11.29 19.89 -4.95
N MET A 20 -11.58 18.60 -5.19
CA MET A 20 -12.91 18.02 -5.04
C MET A 20 -13.12 17.60 -3.59
N LEU A 21 -14.20 18.02 -2.98
CA LEU A 21 -14.74 17.44 -1.76
C LEU A 21 -15.67 16.30 -2.17
N ALA A 22 -15.22 15.08 -1.96
CA ALA A 22 -16.01 13.88 -2.19
C ALA A 22 -16.70 13.48 -0.87
N CYS A 23 -18.01 13.25 -0.89
CA CYS A 23 -18.75 12.82 0.28
C CYS A 23 -19.93 11.93 -0.10
N ALA A 24 -20.15 10.85 0.62
CA ALA A 24 -21.32 10.00 0.47
C ALA A 24 -21.67 9.28 1.78
N THR A 25 -22.94 8.87 1.88
CA THR A 25 -23.40 7.88 2.85
C THR A 25 -24.11 6.74 2.13
N ALA A 26 -24.05 5.54 2.69
CA ALA A 26 -24.72 4.37 2.13
C ALA A 26 -24.97 3.31 3.20
N ARG A 27 -25.79 2.31 2.86
CA ARG A 27 -25.86 1.04 3.60
C ARG A 27 -25.07 -0.04 2.89
N VAL A 28 -24.22 -0.70 3.64
CA VAL A 28 -23.48 -1.90 3.21
C VAL A 28 -24.22 -3.11 3.78
N VAL A 29 -24.68 -4.01 2.92
CA VAL A 29 -25.50 -5.17 3.26
C VAL A 29 -24.74 -6.44 2.89
N LEU A 30 -24.74 -7.43 3.78
CA LEU A 30 -24.20 -8.74 3.48
C LEU A 30 -25.18 -9.49 2.53
N ASP A 31 -24.72 -9.86 1.33
CA ASP A 31 -25.57 -10.39 0.24
C ASP A 31 -25.86 -11.88 0.35
N SER A 32 -25.07 -12.63 1.11
CA SER A 32 -25.28 -14.08 1.26
C SER A 32 -25.58 -14.48 2.70
N PRO A 33 -26.67 -15.21 2.97
CA PRO A 33 -26.87 -15.90 4.22
C PRO A 33 -26.07 -17.22 4.20
N THR A 34 -24.75 -17.17 4.20
CA THR A 34 -23.98 -18.34 4.65
C THR A 34 -24.32 -18.53 6.12
N SER A 35 -24.74 -19.73 6.49
CA SER A 35 -24.98 -20.12 7.87
C SER A 35 -23.74 -19.76 8.69
N ILE A 36 -23.82 -18.65 9.39
CA ILE A 36 -22.78 -18.24 10.33
C ILE A 36 -22.93 -19.17 11.51
N ASP A 37 -22.03 -20.12 11.66
CA ASP A 37 -21.91 -20.90 12.88
C ASP A 37 -21.68 -19.90 14.02
N ALA A 38 -22.67 -19.79 14.90
CA ALA A 38 -22.72 -18.82 15.99
C ALA A 38 -21.57 -18.97 17.00
N GLU A 39 -20.69 -19.95 16.83
CA GLU A 39 -19.57 -20.25 17.72
C GLU A 39 -18.22 -19.63 17.27
N LYS A 40 -18.15 -18.98 16.09
CA LYS A 40 -16.94 -18.27 15.62
C LYS A 40 -17.19 -16.78 15.43
N GLU A 41 -17.32 -16.06 16.53
CA GLU A 41 -17.69 -14.63 16.59
C GLU A 41 -16.67 -13.63 16.02
N SER A 42 -15.55 -14.02 15.45
CA SER A 42 -14.46 -13.05 15.16
C SER A 42 -14.01 -12.91 13.71
N SER A 43 -14.51 -13.71 12.76
CA SER A 43 -14.08 -13.59 11.35
C SER A 43 -15.27 -13.59 10.37
N LEU A 44 -15.20 -12.67 9.39
CA LEU A 44 -16.09 -12.71 8.23
C LEU A 44 -15.88 -14.03 7.47
N PRO A 45 -16.95 -14.62 6.88
CA PRO A 45 -16.79 -15.79 6.03
C PRO A 45 -15.79 -15.51 4.90
N GLN A 46 -14.92 -16.46 4.59
CA GLN A 46 -14.16 -16.43 3.35
C GLN A 46 -15.16 -16.37 2.18
N ASN A 47 -15.05 -15.35 1.32
CA ASN A 47 -15.98 -15.04 0.23
C ASN A 47 -17.31 -14.35 0.66
N ALA A 48 -17.29 -13.51 1.69
CA ALA A 48 -18.42 -12.66 1.99
C ALA A 48 -18.67 -11.68 0.83
N SER A 49 -19.86 -11.73 0.24
CA SER A 49 -20.30 -10.76 -0.78
C SER A 49 -21.10 -9.65 -0.11
N PHE A 50 -20.81 -8.41 -0.49
CA PHE A 50 -21.47 -7.24 0.06
C PHE A 50 -22.12 -6.44 -1.06
N LYS A 51 -23.29 -5.86 -0.79
CA LYS A 51 -23.96 -4.88 -1.65
C LYS A 51 -23.95 -3.52 -1.01
N VAL A 52 -23.71 -2.50 -1.82
CA VAL A 52 -23.89 -1.09 -1.44
C VAL A 52 -25.27 -0.65 -1.92
N VAL A 53 -26.10 -0.18 -1.01
CA VAL A 53 -27.46 0.27 -1.28
C VAL A 53 -27.70 1.62 -0.63
N ASP A 54 -28.75 2.32 -1.06
CA ASP A 54 -29.16 3.62 -0.51
C ASP A 54 -28.01 4.65 -0.47
N VAL A 55 -27.35 4.80 -1.63
CA VAL A 55 -26.21 5.71 -1.78
C VAL A 55 -26.70 7.13 -1.99
N HIS A 56 -26.26 8.04 -1.12
CA HIS A 56 -26.47 9.48 -1.25
C HIS A 56 -25.12 10.17 -1.26
N ALA A 57 -24.76 10.74 -2.41
CA ALA A 57 -23.45 11.36 -2.62
C ALA A 57 -23.59 12.85 -2.94
N GLN A 58 -22.66 13.65 -2.45
CA GLN A 58 -22.50 15.06 -2.75
C GLN A 58 -21.02 15.35 -2.98
N ASP A 59 -20.62 15.21 -4.24
CA ASP A 59 -19.26 15.50 -4.69
C ASP A 59 -19.26 16.87 -5.36
N HIS A 60 -18.40 17.80 -4.91
CA HIS A 60 -18.33 19.12 -5.50
C HIS A 60 -16.96 19.77 -5.37
N LEU A 61 -16.67 20.70 -6.27
CA LEU A 61 -15.42 21.44 -6.28
C LEU A 61 -15.41 22.47 -5.14
N CYS A 62 -14.55 22.29 -4.14
CA CYS A 62 -14.48 23.15 -2.96
C CYS A 62 -13.25 24.09 -2.90
N ARG A 63 -12.26 23.91 -3.80
CA ARG A 63 -11.09 24.78 -3.97
C ARG A 63 -10.47 25.28 -2.67
N ARG A 64 -9.93 24.36 -1.85
CA ARG A 64 -9.27 24.65 -0.55
C ARG A 64 -10.22 25.10 0.58
N ARG A 65 -11.53 24.90 0.46
CA ARG A 65 -12.51 25.22 1.49
C ARG A 65 -13.03 23.99 2.25
N ALA A 66 -12.38 22.86 2.09
CA ALA A 66 -12.79 21.60 2.72
C ALA A 66 -12.97 21.71 4.25
N ASN A 67 -12.13 22.49 4.93
CA ASN A 67 -12.24 22.75 6.36
C ASN A 67 -13.54 23.45 6.78
N VAL A 68 -14.20 24.14 5.86
CA VAL A 68 -15.47 24.86 6.12
C VAL A 68 -16.67 24.05 5.64
N GLU A 69 -16.53 23.33 4.54
CA GLU A 69 -17.63 22.70 3.82
C GLU A 69 -17.85 21.23 4.21
N LEU A 70 -16.81 20.51 4.64
CA LEU A 70 -16.86 19.06 4.88
C LEU A 70 -18.01 18.64 5.80
N VAL A 71 -18.11 19.23 6.97
CA VAL A 71 -19.12 18.81 7.96
C VAL A 71 -20.53 19.08 7.45
N ASN A 72 -20.76 20.24 6.82
CA ASN A 72 -22.05 20.60 6.27
C ASN A 72 -22.45 19.67 5.11
N THR A 73 -21.50 19.34 4.23
CA THR A 73 -21.72 18.39 3.12
C THR A 73 -22.06 17.01 3.65
N MET A 74 -21.32 16.54 4.66
CA MET A 74 -21.57 15.25 5.30
C MET A 74 -22.99 15.21 5.93
N LEU A 75 -23.38 16.23 6.69
CA LEU A 75 -24.71 16.31 7.28
C LEU A 75 -25.79 16.34 6.20
N SER A 76 -25.59 17.09 5.11
CA SER A 76 -26.52 17.11 3.98
C SER A 76 -26.65 15.73 3.28
N CYS A 77 -25.59 14.94 3.17
CA CYS A 77 -25.67 13.56 2.69
C CYS A 77 -26.52 12.69 3.62
N LEU A 78 -26.34 12.81 4.95
CA LEU A 78 -27.10 12.07 5.95
C LEU A 78 -28.57 12.47 5.94
N ASP A 79 -28.87 13.75 5.84
CA ASP A 79 -30.27 14.26 5.74
C ASP A 79 -30.94 13.72 4.47
N SER A 80 -30.24 13.69 3.34
CA SER A 80 -30.75 13.12 2.08
C SER A 80 -31.04 11.63 2.19
N ALA A 81 -30.30 10.92 3.03
CA ALA A 81 -30.51 9.50 3.35
C ALA A 81 -31.54 9.28 4.47
N HIS A 82 -32.19 10.31 4.96
CA HIS A 82 -33.10 10.27 6.12
C HIS A 82 -32.51 9.56 7.34
N THR A 83 -31.20 9.77 7.58
CA THR A 83 -30.45 9.16 8.68
C THR A 83 -29.72 10.23 9.50
N SER A 84 -29.22 9.85 10.65
CA SER A 84 -28.43 10.71 11.52
C SER A 84 -27.01 10.21 11.71
N LEU A 85 -26.13 11.08 12.18
CA LEU A 85 -24.75 10.74 12.47
C LEU A 85 -24.63 9.64 13.55
N ASP A 86 -25.56 9.59 14.50
CA ASP A 86 -25.60 8.55 15.54
C ASP A 86 -25.88 7.15 14.96
N ALA A 87 -26.64 7.08 13.87
CA ALA A 87 -26.94 5.83 13.17
C ALA A 87 -25.81 5.30 12.29
N VAL A 88 -24.75 6.10 12.07
CA VAL A 88 -23.57 5.67 11.32
C VAL A 88 -22.77 4.65 12.15
N ASP A 89 -22.40 3.54 11.55
CA ASP A 89 -21.60 2.47 12.17
C ASP A 89 -20.12 2.64 11.95
N ALA A 90 -19.72 3.21 10.80
CA ALA A 90 -18.32 3.45 10.47
C ALA A 90 -18.12 4.71 9.62
N VAL A 91 -16.99 5.35 9.84
CA VAL A 91 -16.46 6.45 9.04
C VAL A 91 -15.39 5.93 8.10
N ILE A 92 -15.45 6.36 6.84
CA ILE A 92 -14.47 6.03 5.80
C ILE A 92 -13.82 7.35 5.36
N VAL A 93 -12.50 7.39 5.26
CA VAL A 93 -11.80 8.61 4.87
C VAL A 93 -10.74 8.33 3.80
N GLY A 94 -10.66 9.23 2.81
CA GLY A 94 -9.56 9.27 1.87
C GLY A 94 -8.25 9.61 2.59
N ARG A 95 -7.23 8.76 2.44
CA ARG A 95 -5.91 8.95 3.07
C ARG A 95 -4.91 9.68 2.19
N GLY A 96 -5.32 10.10 1.02
CA GLY A 96 -4.44 10.52 -0.06
C GLY A 96 -4.03 9.30 -0.95
N PRO A 97 -3.04 9.47 -1.81
CA PRO A 97 -2.17 10.65 -1.94
C PRO A 97 -2.92 11.88 -2.48
N GLY A 98 -2.39 13.07 -2.19
CA GLY A 98 -2.97 14.35 -2.62
C GLY A 98 -2.44 15.53 -1.82
N SER A 99 -3.26 16.59 -1.71
CA SER A 99 -2.94 17.80 -0.94
C SER A 99 -2.64 17.47 0.52
N PHE A 100 -1.44 17.81 0.97
CA PHE A 100 -0.98 17.60 2.35
C PHE A 100 -1.94 18.18 3.41
N THR A 101 -2.42 19.41 3.20
CA THR A 101 -3.39 20.05 4.10
C THR A 101 -4.76 19.37 4.00
N GLY A 102 -5.20 19.07 2.79
CA GLY A 102 -6.50 18.43 2.55
C GLY A 102 -6.59 17.07 3.24
N VAL A 103 -5.62 16.19 3.02
CA VAL A 103 -5.57 14.86 3.66
C VAL A 103 -5.64 14.97 5.19
N ARG A 104 -4.92 15.91 5.78
CA ARG A 104 -4.94 16.12 7.24
C ARG A 104 -6.28 16.61 7.76
N ILE A 105 -6.95 17.52 7.05
CA ILE A 105 -8.29 17.99 7.39
C ILE A 105 -9.25 16.80 7.43
N GLY A 106 -9.28 15.99 6.37
CA GLY A 106 -10.14 14.80 6.29
C GLY A 106 -9.89 13.83 7.43
N ILE A 107 -8.63 13.41 7.62
CA ILE A 107 -8.28 12.44 8.66
C ILE A 107 -8.53 12.98 10.07
N ALA A 108 -8.20 14.24 10.35
CA ALA A 108 -8.46 14.83 11.66
C ALA A 108 -9.96 14.89 11.97
N THR A 109 -10.78 15.31 10.99
CA THR A 109 -12.25 15.29 11.12
C THR A 109 -12.78 13.88 11.34
N ALA A 110 -12.33 12.92 10.54
CA ALA A 110 -12.72 11.50 10.65
C ALA A 110 -12.36 10.91 12.03
N LYS A 111 -11.15 11.18 12.52
CA LYS A 111 -10.71 10.76 13.87
C LYS A 111 -11.57 11.43 14.96
N GLY A 112 -11.83 12.72 14.85
CA GLY A 112 -12.68 13.44 15.80
C GLY A 112 -14.09 12.85 15.88
N LEU A 113 -14.73 12.60 14.73
CA LEU A 113 -16.04 11.95 14.64
C LEU A 113 -16.01 10.54 15.22
N SER A 114 -15.06 9.72 14.78
CA SER A 114 -14.92 8.33 15.21
C SER A 114 -14.70 8.23 16.73
N CYS A 115 -13.79 9.01 17.30
CA CYS A 115 -13.51 9.02 18.73
C CYS A 115 -14.70 9.56 19.53
N GLY A 116 -15.31 10.67 19.08
CA GLY A 116 -16.44 11.30 19.78
C GLY A 116 -17.69 10.42 19.84
N MET A 117 -17.91 9.59 18.84
CA MET A 117 -19.07 8.71 18.74
C MET A 117 -18.76 7.22 18.99
N SER A 118 -17.52 6.88 19.34
CA SER A 118 -17.06 5.49 19.51
C SER A 118 -17.34 4.62 18.26
N LYS A 119 -17.15 5.19 17.06
CA LYS A 119 -17.36 4.50 15.78
C LYS A 119 -16.03 4.02 15.18
N LYS A 120 -16.10 3.02 14.32
CA LYS A 120 -14.92 2.52 13.58
C LYS A 120 -14.51 3.51 12.49
N LEU A 121 -13.19 3.59 12.24
CA LEU A 121 -12.62 4.43 11.19
C LEU A 121 -11.79 3.58 10.23
N TYR A 122 -12.03 3.77 8.94
CA TYR A 122 -11.28 3.11 7.89
C TYR A 122 -10.72 4.12 6.90
N GLY A 123 -9.46 3.89 6.51
CA GLY A 123 -8.79 4.73 5.53
C GLY A 123 -8.68 4.02 4.18
N VAL A 124 -9.01 4.73 3.11
CA VAL A 124 -8.98 4.26 1.71
C VAL A 124 -8.05 5.16 0.90
N SER A 125 -7.38 4.60 -0.09
CA SER A 125 -6.57 5.40 -1.01
C SER A 125 -7.46 6.28 -1.89
N THR A 126 -7.06 7.54 -2.07
CA THR A 126 -7.73 8.46 -2.99
C THR A 126 -7.65 7.98 -4.44
N LEU A 127 -6.53 7.37 -4.85
CA LEU A 127 -6.40 6.80 -6.20
C LEU A 127 -7.39 5.64 -6.42
N ASP A 128 -7.61 4.81 -5.39
CA ASP A 128 -8.60 3.73 -5.47
C ASP A 128 -10.00 4.32 -5.65
N SER A 129 -10.33 5.40 -4.92
CA SER A 129 -11.62 6.08 -5.09
C SER A 129 -11.86 6.56 -6.53
N VAL A 130 -10.83 7.10 -7.20
CA VAL A 130 -10.95 7.51 -8.62
C VAL A 130 -11.18 6.29 -9.51
N ALA A 131 -10.42 5.22 -9.34
CA ALA A 131 -10.57 3.99 -10.12
C ALA A 131 -11.97 3.37 -9.94
N TRP A 132 -12.46 3.31 -8.70
CA TRP A 132 -13.81 2.81 -8.40
C TRP A 132 -14.91 3.74 -8.91
N ASN A 133 -14.69 5.06 -8.94
CA ASN A 133 -15.61 5.99 -9.60
C ASN A 133 -15.74 5.67 -11.09
N MET A 134 -14.61 5.47 -11.78
CA MET A 134 -14.61 5.05 -13.19
C MET A 134 -15.36 3.72 -13.40
N TRP A 135 -15.11 2.75 -12.51
CA TRP A 135 -15.79 1.45 -12.53
C TRP A 135 -17.32 1.58 -12.38
N LEU A 136 -17.78 2.42 -11.47
CA LEU A 136 -19.21 2.72 -11.25
C LEU A 136 -19.85 3.37 -12.46
N GLN A 137 -19.10 4.16 -13.24
CA GLN A 137 -19.55 4.78 -14.49
C GLN A 137 -19.44 3.82 -15.71
N GLY A 138 -19.20 2.52 -15.46
CA GLY A 138 -19.19 1.50 -16.51
C GLY A 138 -17.88 1.38 -17.28
N VAL A 139 -16.81 2.09 -16.88
CA VAL A 139 -15.50 1.93 -17.52
C VAL A 139 -14.95 0.54 -17.20
N ARG A 140 -14.44 -0.15 -18.20
CA ARG A 140 -13.79 -1.46 -18.11
C ARG A 140 -12.48 -1.46 -18.87
N GLY A 141 -11.56 -2.35 -18.48
CA GLY A 141 -10.22 -2.45 -19.06
C GLY A 141 -9.17 -1.77 -18.21
N ARG A 142 -8.00 -1.58 -18.78
CA ARG A 142 -6.84 -1.05 -18.05
C ARG A 142 -6.84 0.47 -17.98
N VAL A 143 -6.70 1.02 -16.77
CA VAL A 143 -6.68 2.47 -16.55
C VAL A 143 -5.43 2.89 -15.77
N ALA A 144 -4.94 4.10 -16.07
CA ALA A 144 -3.91 4.77 -15.31
C ALA A 144 -4.53 5.98 -14.59
N VAL A 145 -4.58 5.94 -13.26
CA VAL A 145 -4.99 7.08 -12.44
C VAL A 145 -3.76 7.89 -12.07
N VAL A 146 -3.73 9.16 -12.43
CA VAL A 146 -2.61 10.07 -12.18
C VAL A 146 -3.10 11.26 -11.37
N ALA A 147 -2.75 11.31 -10.08
CA ALA A 147 -3.12 12.41 -9.21
C ALA A 147 -2.01 13.46 -9.12
N ASP A 148 -2.39 14.74 -8.93
CA ASP A 148 -1.44 15.84 -8.80
C ASP A 148 -0.74 15.82 -7.43
N ALA A 149 0.59 15.76 -7.45
CA ALA A 149 1.42 15.84 -6.24
C ALA A 149 2.01 17.23 -6.01
N MET A 150 1.55 18.24 -6.76
CA MET A 150 2.13 19.59 -6.78
C MET A 150 3.57 19.62 -7.31
N ARG A 151 4.19 20.82 -7.42
CA ARG A 151 5.62 21.01 -7.79
C ARG A 151 6.08 20.25 -9.04
N LYS A 152 5.22 20.06 -10.04
CA LYS A 152 5.46 19.27 -11.26
C LYS A 152 5.65 17.76 -11.00
N GLU A 153 5.09 17.27 -9.91
CA GLU A 153 5.08 15.86 -9.54
C GLU A 153 3.67 15.28 -9.60
N VAL A 154 3.57 13.95 -9.76
CA VAL A 154 2.32 13.22 -9.84
C VAL A 154 2.40 11.88 -9.09
N TYR A 155 1.25 11.35 -8.72
CA TYR A 155 1.08 10.01 -8.16
C TYR A 155 0.45 9.10 -9.21
N PRO A 156 1.23 8.28 -9.93
CA PRO A 156 0.70 7.33 -10.89
C PRO A 156 0.23 6.04 -10.21
N GLY A 157 -0.94 5.53 -10.61
CA GLY A 157 -1.47 4.22 -10.24
C GLY A 157 -2.05 3.52 -11.46
N ILE A 158 -1.94 2.20 -11.56
CA ILE A 158 -2.51 1.40 -12.64
C ILE A 158 -3.50 0.40 -12.06
N TYR A 159 -4.64 0.27 -12.74
CA TYR A 159 -5.76 -0.57 -12.33
C TYR A 159 -6.30 -1.38 -13.52
N ASP A 160 -6.73 -2.60 -13.24
CA ASP A 160 -7.58 -3.38 -14.14
C ASP A 160 -9.03 -3.28 -13.64
N LEU A 161 -9.90 -2.67 -14.44
CA LEU A 161 -11.32 -2.55 -14.17
C LEU A 161 -12.04 -3.73 -14.83
N THR A 162 -12.34 -4.74 -14.01
CA THR A 162 -13.00 -5.98 -14.42
C THR A 162 -14.49 -5.95 -14.08
N GLU A 163 -15.23 -7.01 -14.39
CA GLU A 163 -16.61 -7.14 -13.91
C GLU A 163 -16.69 -7.25 -12.37
N GLU A 164 -15.62 -7.74 -11.74
CA GLU A 164 -15.54 -7.95 -10.28
C GLU A 164 -15.16 -6.68 -9.52
N GLY A 165 -14.56 -5.69 -10.18
CA GLY A 165 -14.17 -4.44 -9.55
C GLY A 165 -12.94 -3.74 -10.16
N ALA A 166 -12.48 -2.72 -9.46
CA ALA A 166 -11.27 -1.97 -9.77
C ALA A 166 -10.08 -2.54 -9.00
N LEU A 167 -9.27 -3.36 -9.65
CA LEU A 167 -8.13 -4.04 -9.07
C LEU A 167 -6.86 -3.24 -9.33
N ARG A 168 -6.17 -2.82 -8.27
CA ARG A 168 -4.87 -2.15 -8.41
C ARG A 168 -3.82 -3.17 -8.83
N THR A 169 -3.25 -3.00 -10.02
CA THR A 169 -2.18 -3.87 -10.54
C THR A 169 -0.79 -3.39 -10.17
N PHE A 170 -0.67 -2.12 -9.75
CA PHE A 170 0.58 -1.53 -9.31
C PHE A 170 0.49 -1.11 -7.84
N ALA A 171 1.23 -1.79 -6.97
CA ALA A 171 1.01 -1.74 -5.51
C ALA A 171 1.53 -0.48 -4.82
N LEU A 172 2.35 0.37 -5.46
CA LEU A 172 3.06 1.45 -4.80
C LEU A 172 2.50 2.82 -5.15
N GLU A 173 1.99 3.49 -4.12
CA GLU A 173 1.77 4.93 -4.17
C GLU A 173 3.14 5.61 -4.10
N ARG A 174 3.63 6.10 -5.22
CA ARG A 174 4.90 6.82 -5.34
C ARG A 174 4.69 8.20 -5.93
N VAL A 175 5.55 9.12 -5.59
CA VAL A 175 5.61 10.43 -6.23
C VAL A 175 6.72 10.43 -7.28
N VAL A 176 6.43 10.92 -8.47
CA VAL A 176 7.43 11.09 -9.54
C VAL A 176 7.19 12.42 -10.27
N LYS A 177 8.21 12.96 -10.93
CA LYS A 177 8.03 14.12 -11.81
C LYS A 177 7.10 13.77 -12.96
N ALA A 178 6.27 14.71 -13.38
CA ALA A 178 5.28 14.48 -14.43
C ALA A 178 5.89 14.05 -15.77
N ASP A 179 7.05 14.61 -16.12
CA ASP A 179 7.82 14.22 -17.32
C ASP A 179 8.39 12.80 -17.21
N VAL A 180 8.84 12.38 -16.02
CA VAL A 180 9.28 11.00 -15.76
C VAL A 180 8.10 10.03 -15.87
N ALA A 181 6.94 10.36 -15.27
CA ALA A 181 5.74 9.54 -15.41
C ALA A 181 5.35 9.33 -16.88
N VAL A 182 5.38 10.40 -17.67
CA VAL A 182 5.11 10.32 -19.13
C VAL A 182 6.09 9.39 -19.83
N GLN A 183 7.39 9.50 -19.55
CA GLN A 183 8.42 8.61 -20.14
C GLN A 183 8.17 7.14 -19.77
N GLU A 184 7.83 6.86 -18.52
CA GLU A 184 7.52 5.50 -18.06
C GLU A 184 6.26 4.95 -18.74
N PHE A 185 5.19 5.74 -18.86
CA PHE A 185 3.99 5.31 -19.58
C PHE A 185 4.27 5.08 -21.07
N CYS A 186 5.08 5.93 -21.72
CA CYS A 186 5.49 5.74 -23.12
C CYS A 186 6.32 4.47 -23.35
N ALA A 187 7.11 4.06 -22.36
CA ALA A 187 7.94 2.85 -22.43
C ALA A 187 7.14 1.56 -22.24
N ARG A 188 5.88 1.62 -21.79
CA ARG A 188 5.05 0.43 -21.58
C ARG A 188 4.59 -0.18 -22.90
N ALA A 189 4.56 -1.50 -22.94
CA ALA A 189 4.04 -2.25 -24.08
C ALA A 189 2.53 -2.08 -24.28
N ASP A 190 1.78 -1.85 -23.18
CA ASP A 190 0.32 -1.70 -23.16
C ASP A 190 -0.16 -0.23 -23.16
N LYS A 191 0.71 0.73 -23.48
CA LYS A 191 0.42 2.17 -23.43
C LYS A 191 -0.81 2.58 -24.22
N ASP A 192 -1.05 1.93 -25.37
CA ASP A 192 -2.16 2.25 -26.28
C ASP A 192 -3.50 1.67 -25.76
N GLU A 193 -3.47 0.77 -24.79
CA GLU A 193 -4.64 0.20 -24.12
C GLU A 193 -5.04 1.00 -22.88
N LEU A 194 -4.11 1.75 -22.28
CA LEU A 194 -4.37 2.52 -21.06
C LEU A 194 -5.34 3.67 -21.32
N LEU A 195 -6.41 3.74 -20.52
CA LEU A 195 -7.23 4.93 -20.37
C LEU A 195 -6.72 5.74 -19.18
N PHE A 196 -6.34 6.98 -19.41
CA PHE A 196 -5.79 7.85 -18.37
C PHE A 196 -6.88 8.66 -17.68
N SER A 197 -6.79 8.80 -16.36
CA SER A 197 -7.68 9.60 -15.52
C SER A 197 -6.90 10.20 -14.34
N GLY A 198 -7.51 11.12 -13.59
CA GLY A 198 -6.95 11.74 -12.40
C GLY A 198 -6.81 13.26 -12.52
N ASP A 199 -6.76 13.96 -11.39
CA ASP A 199 -6.75 15.42 -11.32
C ASP A 199 -5.46 16.06 -11.83
N ALA A 200 -4.38 15.29 -12.02
CA ALA A 200 -3.16 15.74 -12.69
C ALA A 200 -3.41 16.29 -14.10
N PHE A 201 -4.45 15.80 -14.80
CA PHE A 201 -4.78 16.26 -16.13
C PHE A 201 -5.31 17.70 -16.19
N THR A 202 -5.75 18.26 -15.08
CA THR A 202 -6.02 19.71 -14.98
C THR A 202 -4.77 20.56 -15.32
N LYS A 203 -3.55 20.03 -15.08
CA LYS A 203 -2.29 20.74 -15.27
C LYS A 203 -1.42 20.16 -16.38
N TYR A 204 -1.45 18.85 -16.58
CA TYR A 204 -0.47 18.12 -17.40
C TYR A 204 -1.07 17.51 -18.66
N LEU A 205 -2.31 17.84 -19.01
CA LEU A 205 -3.02 17.32 -20.19
C LEU A 205 -2.18 17.43 -21.47
N ASP A 206 -1.63 18.61 -21.73
CA ASP A 206 -0.84 18.86 -22.94
C ASP A 206 0.48 18.10 -22.93
N LEU A 207 1.09 17.89 -21.77
CA LEU A 207 2.32 17.09 -21.63
C LEU A 207 2.08 15.64 -22.05
N PHE A 208 0.99 15.02 -21.56
CA PHE A 208 0.63 13.64 -21.91
C PHE A 208 0.24 13.52 -23.37
N LYS A 209 -0.62 14.40 -23.87
CA LYS A 209 -1.04 14.41 -25.30
C LYS A 209 0.14 14.64 -26.24
N GLY A 210 1.05 15.54 -25.89
CA GLY A 210 2.27 15.81 -26.67
C GLY A 210 3.21 14.62 -26.80
N ALA A 211 3.16 13.70 -25.84
CA ALA A 211 3.90 12.44 -25.83
C ALA A 211 3.16 11.27 -26.53
N GLY A 212 1.98 11.52 -27.09
CA GLY A 212 1.17 10.51 -27.75
C GLY A 212 0.22 9.70 -26.84
N LEU A 213 0.13 10.04 -25.55
CA LEU A 213 -0.79 9.42 -24.59
C LEU A 213 -2.14 10.13 -24.66
N THR A 214 -2.95 9.76 -25.65
CA THR A 214 -4.16 10.53 -26.03
C THR A 214 -5.47 9.95 -25.50
N ARG A 215 -5.49 8.71 -24.98
CA ARG A 215 -6.69 8.08 -24.42
C ARG A 215 -6.93 8.59 -23.00
N ILE A 216 -7.50 9.77 -22.88
CA ILE A 216 -7.78 10.43 -21.59
C ILE A 216 -9.30 10.42 -21.38
N ALA A 217 -9.72 10.02 -20.18
CA ALA A 217 -11.11 9.99 -19.77
C ALA A 217 -11.72 11.40 -19.73
N ASP A 218 -13.04 11.46 -19.74
CA ASP A 218 -13.77 12.72 -19.50
C ASP A 218 -13.41 13.33 -18.16
N GLU A 219 -13.41 14.66 -18.06
CA GLU A 219 -13.02 15.41 -16.86
C GLU A 219 -13.88 15.03 -15.63
N SER A 220 -15.12 14.63 -15.83
CA SER A 220 -16.01 14.15 -14.77
C SER A 220 -15.50 12.91 -14.03
N LEU A 221 -14.56 12.18 -14.65
CA LEU A 221 -13.94 10.97 -14.08
C LEU A 221 -12.56 11.21 -13.47
N TRP A 222 -12.06 12.45 -13.44
CA TRP A 222 -10.70 12.73 -12.96
C TRP A 222 -10.58 12.81 -11.43
N HIS A 223 -11.69 12.86 -10.72
CA HIS A 223 -11.71 13.14 -9.30
C HIS A 223 -12.20 11.95 -8.47
N PRO A 224 -11.80 11.86 -7.20
CA PRO A 224 -12.40 10.92 -6.27
C PRO A 224 -13.89 11.23 -6.08
N SER A 225 -14.67 10.20 -5.75
CA SER A 225 -16.07 10.35 -5.39
C SER A 225 -16.37 9.65 -4.06
N GLY A 226 -17.38 10.14 -3.33
CA GLY A 226 -17.82 9.50 -2.10
C GLY A 226 -18.30 8.06 -2.33
N SER A 227 -18.97 7.82 -3.46
CA SER A 227 -19.39 6.47 -3.86
C SER A 227 -18.19 5.56 -4.19
N GLY A 228 -17.17 6.10 -4.85
CA GLY A 228 -15.93 5.39 -5.13
C GLY A 228 -15.17 4.98 -3.86
N LEU A 229 -15.14 5.87 -2.83
CA LEU A 229 -14.58 5.54 -1.52
C LEU A 229 -15.31 4.38 -0.84
N ILE A 230 -16.65 4.38 -0.89
CA ILE A 230 -17.46 3.30 -0.29
C ILE A 230 -17.21 1.98 -1.02
N GLN A 231 -17.11 1.98 -2.35
CA GLN A 231 -16.83 0.76 -3.11
C GLN A 231 -15.44 0.22 -2.83
N ALA A 232 -14.41 1.08 -2.79
CA ALA A 232 -13.06 0.70 -2.42
C ALA A 232 -13.00 0.11 -0.99
N TYR A 233 -13.74 0.70 -0.04
CA TYR A 233 -13.89 0.16 1.30
C TYR A 233 -14.54 -1.23 1.30
N VAL A 234 -15.65 -1.40 0.58
CA VAL A 234 -16.39 -2.67 0.52
C VAL A 234 -15.55 -3.77 -0.12
N TYR A 235 -14.81 -3.44 -1.18
CA TYR A 235 -13.86 -4.37 -1.78
C TYR A 235 -12.78 -4.81 -0.79
N ALA A 236 -12.16 -3.85 -0.10
CA ALA A 236 -11.13 -4.13 0.90
C ALA A 236 -11.69 -4.93 2.10
N LEU A 237 -12.95 -4.69 2.48
CA LEU A 237 -13.65 -5.45 3.52
C LEU A 237 -13.87 -6.90 3.10
N ALA A 238 -14.36 -7.13 1.88
CA ALA A 238 -14.62 -8.47 1.32
C ALA A 238 -13.35 -9.32 1.21
N HIS A 239 -12.20 -8.66 0.97
CA HIS A 239 -10.90 -9.32 0.80
C HIS A 239 -10.02 -9.31 2.06
N ASN A 240 -10.59 -8.99 3.24
CA ASN A 240 -9.86 -8.92 4.52
C ASN A 240 -8.60 -8.01 4.50
N GLN A 241 -8.62 -6.95 3.68
CA GLN A 241 -7.52 -6.01 3.56
C GLN A 241 -7.60 -4.86 4.57
N LEU A 242 -8.71 -4.73 5.30
CA LEU A 242 -8.93 -3.66 6.27
C LEU A 242 -8.39 -4.05 7.65
N LYS A 243 -7.66 -3.13 8.25
CA LYS A 243 -7.24 -3.24 9.65
C LYS A 243 -8.46 -3.01 10.57
N SER A 244 -8.30 -3.26 11.85
CA SER A 244 -9.33 -3.36 12.91
C SER A 244 -10.40 -2.25 13.00
N GLY A 245 -10.31 -1.17 12.24
CA GLY A 245 -11.18 0.02 12.36
C GLY A 245 -10.80 0.93 13.53
N ASP A 246 -9.60 0.76 14.10
CA ASP A 246 -9.03 1.66 15.10
C ASP A 246 -8.64 3.00 14.46
N PRO A 247 -9.16 4.14 14.95
CA PRO A 247 -8.80 5.45 14.46
C PRO A 247 -7.31 5.77 14.51
N ALA A 248 -6.57 5.20 15.47
CA ALA A 248 -5.12 5.40 15.60
C ALA A 248 -4.37 4.89 14.37
N LEU A 249 -4.87 3.84 13.71
CA LEU A 249 -4.22 3.18 12.57
C LEU A 249 -4.47 3.88 11.23
N VAL A 250 -5.39 4.84 11.17
CA VAL A 250 -5.64 5.61 9.95
C VAL A 250 -4.65 6.76 9.89
N LEU A 251 -3.64 6.59 9.06
CA LEU A 251 -2.58 7.57 8.82
C LEU A 251 -2.63 8.07 7.38
N PRO A 252 -2.21 9.33 7.15
CA PRO A 252 -2.03 9.85 5.80
C PRO A 252 -1.02 9.02 5.02
N VAL A 253 -1.21 8.91 3.72
CA VAL A 253 -0.20 8.39 2.80
C VAL A 253 0.75 9.53 2.45
N TYR A 254 1.89 9.59 3.15
CA TYR A 254 2.94 10.56 2.86
C TYR A 254 4.03 9.89 2.03
N THR A 255 4.02 10.16 0.74
CA THR A 255 5.09 9.73 -0.18
C THR A 255 6.14 10.83 -0.38
N ARG A 256 6.02 11.92 0.36
CA ARG A 256 6.88 13.10 0.29
C ARG A 256 6.99 13.79 1.65
N LEU A 257 8.16 14.36 1.91
CA LEU A 257 8.39 15.22 3.07
C LEU A 257 7.57 16.52 2.95
N SER A 258 7.15 17.08 4.09
CA SER A 258 6.57 18.43 4.12
C SER A 258 7.62 19.46 3.72
N ASP A 259 7.17 20.67 3.29
CA ASP A 259 8.06 21.77 2.95
C ASP A 259 8.99 22.16 4.10
N ALA A 260 8.50 22.07 5.34
CA ALA A 260 9.28 22.35 6.54
C ALA A 260 10.38 21.30 6.77
N GLU A 261 10.06 20.03 6.61
CA GLU A 261 11.03 18.93 6.72
C GLU A 261 12.07 18.97 5.60
N GLU A 262 11.66 19.35 4.39
CA GLU A 262 12.55 19.50 3.25
C GLU A 262 13.52 20.68 3.42
N HIS A 263 13.04 21.84 3.89
CA HIS A 263 13.87 22.99 4.24
C HIS A 263 14.83 22.66 5.40
N GLU A 264 14.37 21.94 6.42
CA GLU A 264 15.22 21.54 7.53
C GLU A 264 16.33 20.57 7.08
N ARG A 265 16.03 19.62 6.20
CA ARG A 265 17.05 18.75 5.59
C ARG A 265 18.06 19.52 4.77
N GLN A 266 17.61 20.50 3.96
CA GLN A 266 18.49 21.37 3.20
C GLN A 266 19.39 22.21 4.14
N ARG A 267 18.82 22.72 5.24
CA ARG A 267 19.56 23.46 6.26
C ARG A 267 20.63 22.61 6.95
N LEU A 268 20.33 21.33 7.18
CA LEU A 268 21.26 20.38 7.78
C LEU A 268 22.26 19.80 6.77
N GLY A 269 22.24 20.22 5.50
CA GLY A 269 23.13 19.74 4.45
C GLY A 269 22.92 18.26 4.10
N MET A 270 21.76 17.68 4.46
CA MET A 270 21.40 16.32 4.10
C MET A 270 21.10 16.28 2.60
N LYS A 271 21.77 15.38 1.85
CA LYS A 271 21.46 15.13 0.43
C LYS A 271 19.98 14.76 0.30
N GLU A 272 19.35 15.22 -0.79
CA GLU A 272 18.03 14.67 -1.17
C GLU A 272 18.12 13.14 -1.12
N PRO A 273 17.13 12.47 -0.50
CA PRO A 273 17.04 11.03 -0.65
C PRO A 273 17.03 10.77 -2.16
N ALA A 274 17.95 9.94 -2.63
CA ALA A 274 17.93 9.52 -4.02
C ALA A 274 16.49 9.12 -4.31
N GLN A 275 15.85 9.78 -5.27
CA GLN A 275 14.55 9.32 -5.73
C GLN A 275 14.77 7.87 -6.07
N VAL A 276 14.16 6.98 -5.30
CA VAL A 276 14.18 5.56 -5.65
C VAL A 276 13.53 5.52 -7.01
N GLN A 277 14.37 5.46 -8.04
CA GLN A 277 13.92 5.00 -9.33
C GLN A 277 13.51 3.55 -9.08
N THR A 278 12.28 3.39 -8.59
CA THR A 278 11.58 2.16 -8.83
C THR A 278 11.37 2.15 -10.33
N THR A 279 12.43 1.79 -11.06
CA THR A 279 12.28 1.21 -12.39
C THR A 279 11.11 0.26 -12.24
N GLY A 280 10.05 0.50 -13.03
CA GLY A 280 8.84 -0.29 -12.95
C GLY A 280 9.22 -1.74 -12.78
N VAL A 281 8.90 -2.29 -11.65
CA VAL A 281 9.13 -3.69 -11.39
C VAL A 281 8.10 -4.43 -12.21
N ASN A 282 8.37 -4.53 -13.51
CA ASN A 282 8.07 -5.74 -14.21
C ASN A 282 8.97 -6.77 -13.56
N ASP A 283 8.41 -7.58 -12.68
CA ASP A 283 9.08 -8.63 -11.95
C ASP A 283 9.47 -9.82 -12.84
N GLU A 284 9.74 -9.56 -14.09
CA GLU A 284 10.46 -10.42 -15.00
C GLU A 284 11.98 -10.18 -14.84
N LEU A 285 12.52 -10.58 -13.70
CA LEU A 285 13.91 -11.01 -13.68
C LEU A 285 14.01 -12.17 -14.66
N ALA A 286 14.87 -12.05 -15.67
CA ALA A 286 15.10 -13.00 -16.74
C ALA A 286 14.85 -14.46 -16.31
N GLY A 287 13.62 -14.96 -16.54
CA GLY A 287 13.26 -16.36 -16.34
C GLY A 287 12.74 -16.78 -14.95
N LEU A 288 12.56 -15.88 -13.97
CA LEU A 288 11.90 -16.22 -12.69
C LEU A 288 10.65 -15.34 -12.51
N HIS A 289 9.48 -15.94 -12.61
CA HIS A 289 8.19 -15.31 -12.27
C HIS A 289 8.06 -15.28 -10.73
N CYS A 290 8.50 -14.20 -10.09
CA CYS A 290 8.33 -14.00 -8.65
C CYS A 290 7.63 -12.67 -8.39
N GLN A 291 6.51 -12.69 -7.67
CA GLN A 291 5.75 -11.51 -7.29
C GLN A 291 5.81 -11.29 -5.78
N LEU A 292 5.84 -10.02 -5.35
CA LEU A 292 5.72 -9.64 -3.95
C LEU A 292 4.31 -9.15 -3.66
N ARG A 293 3.72 -9.63 -2.55
CA ARG A 293 2.45 -9.12 -2.05
C ARG A 293 2.44 -9.07 -0.52
N PRO A 294 1.55 -8.28 0.09
CA PRO A 294 1.34 -8.37 1.54
C PRO A 294 0.99 -9.78 1.97
N MET A 295 1.53 -10.20 3.10
CA MET A 295 1.21 -11.47 3.74
C MET A 295 -0.20 -11.42 4.32
N SER A 296 -0.97 -12.48 4.16
CA SER A 296 -2.30 -12.66 4.72
C SER A 296 -2.33 -13.82 5.72
N VAL A 297 -3.41 -13.92 6.50
CA VAL A 297 -3.61 -15.07 7.42
C VAL A 297 -3.65 -16.43 6.70
N ASN A 298 -4.04 -16.43 5.42
CA ASN A 298 -4.06 -17.67 4.62
C ASN A 298 -2.65 -18.16 4.26
N ASP A 299 -1.64 -17.30 4.35
CA ASP A 299 -0.25 -17.62 4.05
C ASP A 299 0.49 -18.24 5.24
N VAL A 300 -0.07 -18.11 6.45
CA VAL A 300 0.61 -18.45 7.71
C VAL A 300 1.14 -19.88 7.71
N GLN A 301 0.35 -20.84 7.26
CA GLN A 301 0.76 -22.24 7.20
C GLN A 301 1.96 -22.45 6.27
N SER A 302 1.91 -21.87 5.07
CA SER A 302 2.99 -21.97 4.07
C SER A 302 4.25 -21.24 4.51
N VAL A 303 4.09 -20.04 5.11
CA VAL A 303 5.20 -19.26 5.66
C VAL A 303 5.86 -20.00 6.83
N CYS A 304 5.08 -20.58 7.75
CA CYS A 304 5.61 -21.35 8.86
C CYS A 304 6.36 -22.62 8.39
N ALA A 305 5.89 -23.28 7.34
CA ALA A 305 6.58 -24.41 6.73
C ALA A 305 7.92 -23.98 6.10
N LEU A 306 7.93 -22.85 5.39
CA LEU A 306 9.14 -22.24 4.81
C LEU A 306 10.13 -21.83 5.88
N GLU A 307 9.66 -21.18 6.96
CA GLU A 307 10.44 -20.78 8.12
C GLU A 307 11.18 -21.99 8.71
N LYS A 308 10.46 -23.05 9.04
CA LYS A 308 11.04 -24.31 9.52
C LYS A 308 12.13 -24.84 8.59
N ALA A 309 11.83 -24.94 7.29
CA ALA A 309 12.79 -25.46 6.30
C ALA A 309 14.04 -24.61 6.16
N CYS A 310 13.95 -23.29 6.43
CA CYS A 310 15.08 -22.38 6.35
C CYS A 310 15.94 -22.38 7.61
N HIS A 311 15.37 -22.69 8.78
CA HIS A 311 16.02 -22.59 10.08
C HIS A 311 16.38 -23.95 10.72
N ASP A 312 16.11 -25.08 10.07
CA ASP A 312 16.43 -26.44 10.57
C ASP A 312 17.92 -26.64 10.92
N GLN A 313 18.81 -25.78 10.41
CA GLN A 313 20.27 -25.85 10.61
C GLN A 313 20.82 -24.62 11.37
N THR A 314 19.96 -23.76 11.88
CA THR A 314 20.35 -22.55 12.63
C THR A 314 19.99 -22.70 14.10
N HIS A 315 20.56 -21.84 14.97
CA HIS A 315 20.23 -21.80 16.40
C HIS A 315 18.99 -20.93 16.67
N HIS A 316 18.35 -20.41 15.64
CA HIS A 316 17.11 -19.64 15.72
C HIS A 316 15.93 -20.58 15.99
N THR A 317 15.10 -20.22 16.95
CA THR A 317 13.82 -20.95 17.18
C THR A 317 12.82 -20.49 16.12
N PRO A 318 12.35 -21.40 15.25
CA PRO A 318 11.40 -21.02 14.20
C PRO A 318 10.09 -20.48 14.78
N TRP A 319 9.51 -19.50 14.12
CA TRP A 319 8.22 -18.94 14.47
C TRP A 319 7.08 -19.98 14.27
N THR A 320 6.13 -19.93 15.18
CA THR A 320 4.94 -20.79 15.11
C THR A 320 3.82 -20.11 14.29
N GLU A 321 2.85 -20.89 13.83
CA GLU A 321 1.66 -20.33 13.14
C GLU A 321 0.94 -19.30 14.01
N GLN A 322 0.86 -19.53 15.33
CA GLN A 322 0.23 -18.58 16.25
C GLN A 322 1.00 -17.26 16.32
N MET A 323 2.34 -17.30 16.35
CA MET A 323 3.18 -16.08 16.37
C MET A 323 2.97 -15.26 15.10
N PHE A 324 2.96 -15.88 13.92
CA PHE A 324 2.67 -15.18 12.67
C PHE A 324 1.26 -14.58 12.64
N ALA A 325 0.25 -15.33 13.11
CA ALA A 325 -1.12 -14.85 13.17
C ALA A 325 -1.26 -13.66 14.14
N ASP A 326 -0.60 -13.73 15.30
CA ASP A 326 -0.58 -12.65 16.29
C ASP A 326 0.09 -11.39 15.70
N GLU A 327 1.23 -11.51 15.01
CA GLU A 327 1.91 -10.40 14.35
C GLU A 327 1.06 -9.76 13.25
N LEU A 328 0.39 -10.55 12.43
CA LEU A 328 -0.50 -10.02 11.38
C LEU A 328 -1.71 -9.28 11.96
N SER A 329 -2.13 -9.61 13.18
CA SER A 329 -3.24 -8.94 13.87
C SER A 329 -2.83 -7.60 14.51
N GLN A 330 -1.53 -7.39 14.76
CA GLN A 330 -1.01 -6.21 15.45
C GLN A 330 -0.88 -5.00 14.50
N PRO A 331 -1.12 -3.78 15.00
CA PRO A 331 -0.81 -2.56 14.26
C PRO A 331 0.71 -2.35 14.09
N ASN A 332 1.10 -1.50 13.19
CA ASN A 332 2.49 -1.10 12.97
C ASN A 332 3.42 -2.27 12.60
N ARG A 333 2.89 -3.22 11.84
CA ARG A 333 3.61 -4.36 11.27
C ARG A 333 3.60 -4.28 9.75
N SER A 334 4.66 -4.74 9.14
CA SER A 334 4.74 -4.94 7.70
C SER A 334 5.25 -6.35 7.44
N TRP A 335 4.41 -7.18 6.81
CA TRP A 335 4.75 -8.55 6.43
C TRP A 335 4.49 -8.75 4.94
N TRP A 336 5.48 -9.25 4.22
CA TRP A 336 5.44 -9.49 2.79
C TRP A 336 5.83 -10.92 2.46
N VAL A 337 5.20 -11.48 1.43
CA VAL A 337 5.57 -12.75 0.84
C VAL A 337 6.00 -12.57 -0.60
N ALA A 338 7.02 -13.34 -0.99
CA ALA A 338 7.42 -13.57 -2.36
C ALA A 338 6.85 -14.90 -2.82
N HIS A 339 6.13 -14.92 -3.93
CA HIS A 339 5.54 -16.14 -4.46
C HIS A 339 5.82 -16.28 -5.96
N ASP A 340 5.93 -17.53 -6.44
CA ASP A 340 5.83 -17.90 -7.83
C ASP A 340 4.52 -18.69 -8.03
N GLU A 341 3.92 -18.62 -9.19
CA GLU A 341 2.64 -19.24 -9.57
C GLU A 341 1.75 -19.75 -8.41
N ALA A 342 2.19 -20.71 -7.62
CA ALA A 342 1.43 -21.35 -6.54
C ALA A 342 2.13 -21.35 -5.17
N ASP A 343 3.47 -21.22 -5.11
CA ASP A 343 4.25 -21.43 -3.89
C ASP A 343 4.80 -20.13 -3.29
N ILE A 344 4.78 -20.03 -1.95
CA ILE A 344 5.52 -18.99 -1.23
C ILE A 344 6.98 -19.41 -1.17
N ILE A 345 7.85 -18.58 -1.77
CA ILE A 345 9.28 -18.83 -1.92
C ILE A 345 10.16 -17.92 -1.05
N GLY A 346 9.56 -16.98 -0.37
CA GLY A 346 10.23 -16.10 0.59
C GLY A 346 9.24 -15.23 1.35
N PHE A 347 9.69 -14.68 2.47
CA PHE A 347 8.94 -13.68 3.23
C PHE A 347 9.88 -12.74 3.97
N ALA A 348 9.37 -11.58 4.38
CA ALA A 348 10.03 -10.68 5.34
C ALA A 348 8.99 -9.94 6.15
N GLY A 349 9.31 -9.69 7.42
CA GLY A 349 8.47 -8.94 8.33
C GLY A 349 9.25 -7.94 9.16
N ALA A 350 8.58 -6.83 9.52
CA ALA A 350 9.15 -5.81 10.39
C ALA A 350 8.08 -5.12 11.24
N VAL A 351 8.54 -4.49 12.32
CA VAL A 351 7.73 -3.76 13.28
C VAL A 351 8.22 -2.33 13.44
N LEU A 352 7.29 -1.39 13.58
CA LEU A 352 7.59 -0.02 13.97
C LEU A 352 7.92 0.03 15.46
N SER A 353 9.13 0.47 15.80
CA SER A 353 9.63 0.65 17.17
C SER A 353 10.14 2.09 17.33
N GLY A 354 9.30 3.00 17.84
CA GLY A 354 9.62 4.42 17.90
C GLY A 354 9.80 5.04 16.51
N ASP A 355 10.98 5.56 16.20
CA ASP A 355 11.38 6.15 14.92
C ASP A 355 12.23 5.18 14.05
N GLU A 356 12.34 3.93 14.45
CA GLU A 356 13.07 2.88 13.80
C GLU A 356 12.14 1.76 13.32
N PHE A 357 12.45 1.18 12.17
CA PHE A 357 11.74 0.01 11.64
C PHE A 357 12.59 -1.24 11.85
N GLN A 358 12.18 -2.11 12.76
CA GLN A 358 12.95 -3.30 13.12
C GLN A 358 12.47 -4.50 12.32
N ILE A 359 13.36 -5.10 11.51
CA ILE A 359 13.08 -6.34 10.80
C ILE A 359 13.00 -7.47 11.83
N SER A 360 11.84 -8.11 11.89
CA SER A 360 11.54 -9.20 12.83
C SER A 360 12.05 -10.53 12.31
N ASP A 361 11.87 -10.76 11.00
CA ASP A 361 12.27 -12.01 10.36
C ASP A 361 12.35 -11.87 8.83
N ILE A 362 13.20 -12.70 8.19
CA ILE A 362 13.31 -12.84 6.74
C ILE A 362 13.84 -14.21 6.35
N ALA A 363 13.15 -14.90 5.46
CA ALA A 363 13.63 -16.14 4.88
C ALA A 363 13.35 -16.25 3.37
N VAL A 364 14.21 -16.98 2.68
CA VAL A 364 14.06 -17.34 1.25
C VAL A 364 14.37 -18.81 1.09
N ALA A 365 13.47 -19.52 0.40
CA ALA A 365 13.60 -20.95 0.09
C ALA A 365 14.98 -21.26 -0.49
N GLN A 366 15.64 -22.30 0.02
CA GLN A 366 17.03 -22.63 -0.33
C GLN A 366 17.24 -22.75 -1.85
N ALA A 367 16.29 -23.42 -2.55
CA ALA A 367 16.32 -23.57 -4.00
C ALA A 367 16.15 -22.26 -4.78
N ARG A 368 15.66 -21.22 -4.14
CA ARG A 368 15.37 -19.90 -4.73
C ARG A 368 16.36 -18.81 -4.29
N ARG A 369 17.34 -19.13 -3.44
CA ARG A 369 18.40 -18.18 -3.03
C ARG A 369 19.24 -17.76 -4.23
N ARG A 370 19.95 -16.64 -4.12
CA ARG A 370 20.79 -16.02 -5.17
C ARG A 370 20.01 -15.47 -6.39
N ASN A 371 18.70 -15.32 -6.26
CA ASN A 371 17.82 -14.75 -7.26
C ASN A 371 17.26 -13.36 -6.82
N HIS A 372 18.00 -12.64 -6.01
CA HIS A 372 17.67 -11.28 -5.51
C HIS A 372 16.34 -11.16 -4.72
N ILE A 373 15.66 -12.27 -4.39
CA ILE A 373 14.38 -12.27 -3.67
C ILE A 373 14.52 -11.62 -2.29
N GLY A 374 15.56 -11.97 -1.52
CA GLY A 374 15.82 -11.38 -0.21
C GLY A 374 16.11 -9.88 -0.27
N GLU A 375 16.82 -9.41 -1.29
CA GLU A 375 17.08 -8.00 -1.54
C GLU A 375 15.77 -7.23 -1.73
N ARG A 376 14.89 -7.73 -2.59
CA ARG A 376 13.59 -7.13 -2.90
C ARG A 376 12.63 -7.12 -1.70
N LEU A 377 12.61 -8.20 -0.92
CA LEU A 377 11.82 -8.26 0.32
C LEU A 377 12.29 -7.20 1.31
N LEU A 378 13.62 -7.05 1.49
CA LEU A 378 14.20 -6.02 2.37
C LEU A 378 13.92 -4.61 1.87
N GLU A 379 14.07 -4.35 0.58
CA GLU A 379 13.72 -3.06 -0.04
C GLU A 379 12.25 -2.72 0.20
N ARG A 380 11.37 -3.71 0.05
CA ARG A 380 9.93 -3.51 0.27
C ARG A 380 9.62 -3.19 1.72
N VAL A 381 10.15 -3.95 2.67
CA VAL A 381 9.95 -3.71 4.10
C VAL A 381 10.58 -2.38 4.53
N ALA A 382 11.77 -2.05 4.03
CA ALA A 382 12.43 -0.77 4.29
C ALA A 382 11.62 0.42 3.75
N TYR A 383 11.02 0.26 2.57
CA TYR A 383 10.09 1.26 2.02
C TYR A 383 8.88 1.47 2.93
N ASP A 384 8.28 0.40 3.46
CA ASP A 384 7.18 0.54 4.41
C ASP A 384 7.62 1.29 5.67
N GLY A 385 8.85 1.05 6.17
CA GLY A 385 9.44 1.82 7.27
C GLY A 385 9.51 3.32 6.97
N GLN A 386 9.90 3.71 5.75
CA GLN A 386 9.86 5.12 5.32
C GLN A 386 8.43 5.67 5.34
N MET A 387 7.45 4.88 4.89
CA MET A 387 6.04 5.27 4.89
C MET A 387 5.49 5.46 6.31
N TYR A 388 6.06 4.78 7.31
CA TYR A 388 5.80 5.03 8.73
C TYR A 388 6.59 6.22 9.30
N GLY A 389 7.42 6.89 8.49
CA GLY A 389 8.24 8.03 8.91
C GLY A 389 9.52 7.65 9.63
N CYS A 390 9.94 6.38 9.56
CA CYS A 390 11.22 5.94 10.14
C CYS A 390 12.40 6.53 9.38
N THR A 391 13.46 6.84 10.11
CA THR A 391 14.73 7.33 9.56
C THR A 391 15.78 6.24 9.43
N SER A 392 15.53 5.09 10.04
CA SER A 392 16.43 3.94 10.02
C SER A 392 15.68 2.61 10.07
N VAL A 393 16.35 1.57 9.61
CA VAL A 393 15.92 0.18 9.72
C VAL A 393 17.02 -0.62 10.43
N SER A 394 16.62 -1.50 11.33
CA SER A 394 17.57 -2.38 12.06
C SER A 394 17.13 -3.83 12.02
N LEU A 395 18.08 -4.71 12.32
CA LEU A 395 17.86 -6.14 12.44
C LEU A 395 18.92 -6.79 13.35
N GLU A 396 18.63 -8.02 13.76
CA GLU A 396 19.58 -8.91 14.42
C GLU A 396 19.87 -10.09 13.49
N VAL A 397 21.14 -10.47 13.42
CA VAL A 397 21.59 -11.58 12.60
C VAL A 397 22.65 -12.38 13.34
N GLU A 398 22.61 -13.72 13.24
CA GLU A 398 23.62 -14.58 13.80
C GLU A 398 25.01 -14.24 13.21
N ALA A 399 26.01 -14.06 14.07
CA ALA A 399 27.33 -13.57 13.67
C ALA A 399 28.01 -14.49 12.64
N ASP A 400 27.69 -15.79 12.67
CA ASP A 400 28.23 -16.81 11.78
C ASP A 400 27.45 -16.93 10.46
N ASN A 401 26.31 -16.23 10.30
CA ASN A 401 25.54 -16.22 9.06
C ASN A 401 26.17 -15.30 8.01
N ALA A 402 27.31 -15.74 7.46
CA ALA A 402 28.06 -14.96 6.47
C ALA A 402 27.24 -14.57 5.22
N PRO A 403 26.34 -15.44 4.66
CA PRO A 403 25.51 -15.06 3.53
C PRO A 403 24.54 -13.92 3.83
N ALA A 404 23.89 -13.93 5.00
CA ALA A 404 22.96 -12.87 5.42
C ALA A 404 23.73 -11.57 5.71
N CYS A 405 24.85 -11.64 6.44
CA CYS A 405 25.72 -10.48 6.68
C CYS A 405 26.17 -9.82 5.37
N ALA A 406 26.52 -10.61 4.35
CA ALA A 406 26.92 -10.09 3.04
C ALA A 406 25.75 -9.38 2.33
N LEU A 407 24.52 -9.91 2.44
CA LEU A 407 23.32 -9.30 1.90
C LEU A 407 23.07 -7.93 2.56
N TYR A 408 23.07 -7.88 3.89
CA TYR A 408 22.82 -6.65 4.64
C TYR A 408 23.89 -5.58 4.38
N ASN A 409 25.16 -5.96 4.37
CA ASN A 409 26.26 -5.03 4.04
C ASN A 409 26.10 -4.44 2.64
N LYS A 410 25.61 -5.22 1.67
CA LYS A 410 25.33 -4.75 0.31
C LYS A 410 24.23 -3.70 0.25
N LEU A 411 23.28 -3.76 1.17
CA LEU A 411 22.16 -2.81 1.32
C LEU A 411 22.47 -1.63 2.25
N GLY A 412 23.72 -1.45 2.66
CA GLY A 412 24.17 -0.32 3.48
C GLY A 412 23.99 -0.51 4.98
N PHE A 413 23.65 -1.72 5.46
CA PHE A 413 23.62 -1.98 6.89
C PHE A 413 25.03 -2.01 7.48
N THR A 414 25.18 -1.39 8.64
CA THR A 414 26.42 -1.35 9.42
C THR A 414 26.18 -1.92 10.81
N ARG A 415 27.19 -2.60 11.36
CA ARG A 415 27.11 -3.15 12.72
C ARG A 415 27.21 -2.05 13.75
N ILE A 416 26.18 -1.94 14.61
CA ILE A 416 26.11 -0.97 15.69
C ILE A 416 26.36 -1.61 17.06
N ALA A 417 26.08 -2.92 17.23
CA ALA A 417 26.28 -3.65 18.46
C ALA A 417 26.51 -5.15 18.19
N THR A 418 26.92 -5.85 19.25
CA THR A 418 26.97 -7.33 19.33
C THR A 418 26.28 -7.76 20.61
N ARG A 419 25.32 -8.68 20.52
CA ARG A 419 24.68 -9.33 21.68
C ARG A 419 25.29 -10.71 21.86
N LYS A 420 26.00 -10.92 22.97
CA LYS A 420 26.64 -12.20 23.27
C LYS A 420 25.62 -13.26 23.64
N ASP A 421 25.84 -14.48 23.17
CA ASP A 421 25.04 -15.67 23.45
C ASP A 421 23.53 -15.50 23.13
N TYR A 422 23.16 -14.60 22.21
CA TYR A 422 21.77 -14.25 21.92
C TYR A 422 20.98 -15.42 21.32
N TYR A 423 21.60 -16.21 20.45
CA TYR A 423 21.04 -17.42 19.85
C TYR A 423 21.44 -18.70 20.59
N GLY A 424 21.93 -18.56 21.81
CA GLY A 424 22.43 -19.65 22.64
C GLY A 424 23.93 -19.51 22.95
N LYS A 425 24.42 -20.31 23.88
CA LYS A 425 25.80 -20.22 24.36
C LYS A 425 26.81 -20.39 23.22
N GLY A 426 27.61 -19.37 22.97
CA GLY A 426 28.61 -19.31 21.91
C GLY A 426 28.08 -18.78 20.57
N HIS A 427 26.79 -18.43 20.46
CA HIS A 427 26.16 -17.90 19.25
C HIS A 427 25.73 -16.44 19.45
N ASP A 428 26.62 -15.56 19.04
CA ASP A 428 26.42 -14.11 19.14
C ASP A 428 25.50 -13.58 18.03
N ALA A 429 24.76 -12.50 18.31
CA ALA A 429 24.07 -11.72 17.28
C ALA A 429 24.78 -10.40 17.00
N PHE A 430 24.89 -10.06 15.71
CA PHE A 430 25.17 -8.69 15.29
C PHE A 430 23.87 -7.89 15.24
N VAL A 431 23.85 -6.72 15.83
CA VAL A 431 22.80 -5.73 15.61
C VAL A 431 23.26 -4.82 14.48
N LEU A 432 22.52 -4.87 13.37
CA LEU A 432 22.83 -4.10 12.18
C LEU A 432 21.78 -3.00 12.01
N ARG A 433 22.22 -1.84 11.52
CA ARG A 433 21.35 -0.70 11.19
C ARG A 433 21.73 -0.08 9.86
N ALA A 434 20.73 0.36 9.10
CA ALA A 434 20.90 1.17 7.91
C ALA A 434 20.03 2.43 8.00
N ALA A 435 20.49 3.52 7.40
CA ALA A 435 19.64 4.69 7.19
C ALA A 435 18.61 4.40 6.10
N LEU A 436 17.42 5.01 6.21
CA LEU A 436 16.41 4.96 5.19
C LEU A 436 16.46 6.23 4.32
N PRO A 437 16.33 6.14 2.98
CA PRO A 437 16.20 4.91 2.17
C PRO A 437 17.45 4.04 2.16
N LEU A 438 17.31 2.74 1.91
CA LEU A 438 18.45 1.83 1.75
C LEU A 438 19.32 2.24 0.55
N ASP A 439 20.64 2.07 0.67
CA ASP A 439 21.55 2.34 -0.44
C ASP A 439 21.57 1.16 -1.42
N THR A 440 20.80 1.26 -2.49
CA THR A 440 20.70 0.26 -3.55
C THR A 440 21.67 0.51 -4.72
N THR A 441 22.54 1.53 -4.64
CA THR A 441 23.45 1.90 -5.75
C THR A 441 24.43 0.80 -6.13
N LEU A 442 24.78 -0.10 -5.21
CA LEU A 442 25.64 -1.25 -5.46
C LEU A 442 24.93 -2.38 -6.21
N LEU A 443 23.59 -2.42 -6.18
CA LEU A 443 22.77 -3.41 -6.89
C LEU A 443 22.80 -3.16 -8.39
N HIS A 444 22.65 -1.92 -8.81
CA HIS A 444 22.54 -1.51 -10.22
C HIS A 444 23.87 -1.48 -10.97
N LYS A 445 25.02 -1.32 -10.29
CA LYS A 445 26.33 -1.33 -10.94
C LYS A 445 26.76 -2.68 -11.51
N LYS A 446 26.23 -3.81 -10.99
CA LYS A 446 26.54 -5.14 -11.49
C LYS A 446 25.67 -5.62 -12.65
N GLU A 447 24.46 -5.09 -12.80
CA GLU A 447 23.60 -5.41 -13.94
C GLU A 447 24.09 -4.80 -15.25
N GLN A 448 24.66 -3.59 -15.20
CA GLN A 448 25.25 -2.93 -16.38
C GLN A 448 26.57 -3.58 -16.86
N ALA A 449 27.17 -4.46 -16.06
CA ALA A 449 28.44 -5.13 -16.38
C ALA A 449 28.29 -6.56 -16.95
N ARG A 450 27.07 -7.06 -17.19
CA ARG A 450 26.87 -8.35 -17.85
C ARG A 450 26.86 -8.15 -19.38
N PRO A 451 27.77 -8.80 -20.13
CA PRO A 451 27.71 -8.78 -21.60
C PRO A 451 26.41 -9.46 -22.05
N ALA A 452 25.73 -8.84 -23.01
CA ALA A 452 24.52 -9.38 -23.62
C ALA A 452 24.79 -10.81 -24.09
N ALA A 453 24.02 -11.78 -23.59
CA ALA A 453 24.10 -13.17 -24.03
C ALA A 453 23.74 -13.23 -25.52
N SER A 454 24.71 -13.67 -26.34
CA SER A 454 24.53 -13.88 -27.76
C SER A 454 23.41 -14.90 -28.00
N VAL A 455 22.31 -14.45 -28.55
CA VAL A 455 21.21 -15.30 -29.03
C VAL A 455 21.78 -16.11 -30.23
N ARG A 456 21.98 -17.42 -30.06
CA ARG A 456 22.21 -18.32 -31.19
C ARG A 456 20.88 -18.55 -31.89
N PRO A 457 20.78 -18.36 -33.22
CA PRO A 457 19.59 -18.72 -33.96
C PRO A 457 19.43 -20.25 -33.96
N TRP A 458 18.20 -20.71 -33.79
CA TRP A 458 17.81 -22.11 -33.95
C TRP A 458 17.98 -22.53 -35.40
N PRO A 459 18.49 -23.72 -35.69
CA PRO A 459 18.51 -24.26 -37.06
C PRO A 459 17.09 -24.65 -37.48
N ILE A 460 16.83 -24.40 -38.76
CA ILE A 460 15.60 -24.69 -39.51
C ILE A 460 15.28 -26.17 -39.49
#